data_28a7cf34b259be48e55641329bbb220c
#
_entry.id   28a7cf34b259be48e55641329bbb220c
#
_cell.length_a   1.000
_cell.length_b   1.000
_cell.length_c   1.000
_cell.angle_alpha   90.00
_cell.angle_beta   90.00
_cell.angle_gamma   90.00
#
_symmetry.space_group_name_H-M   'P 1'
#
loop_
_entity.id
_entity.type
_entity.pdbx_description
1 polymer ?
#
loop_
_entity_poly.entity_id
_entity_poly.type
_entity_poly.pdbx_seq_one_letter_code
_entity_poly.pdbx_strand_id
1 'polypeptide(L)'
;MRIDGREVKYTATVGTIPIRLDNNTVQARMFFVAYTKDGEDAKNRPVSFLYNGGPGSASVWLHMGSFAPKHVRMADEGFQPAPPFRLQDNDNSLIETTDMVFVDAISTGFSRTAPGVSPAPFHGQDGDIRAFGEFINGWLGQFNRWSSPKYLMGESYGTIRSAGLAAELQTRHGVDLNGIVLISSLLTYQTLSPSISNDVAWAANIETFTADAWYHKKLPADLQSKTLKQVVDESRTFAWGEYSAALTKGNTLTAAEKQAVAAKLARLSG
;
A
#
# COMPACT_ATOMS: atom_id res chain seq x y z
N MET A 1 -3.58 -22.88 -12.27
CA MET A 1 -4.80 -22.25 -11.71
C MET A 1 -5.87 -22.12 -12.80
N ARG A 2 -7.09 -21.78 -12.41
CA ARG A 2 -8.14 -21.40 -13.36
C ARG A 2 -8.56 -19.97 -13.14
N ILE A 3 -8.78 -19.22 -14.23
CA ILE A 3 -9.35 -17.88 -14.26
C ILE A 3 -10.52 -17.91 -15.23
N ASP A 4 -11.72 -17.57 -14.79
CA ASP A 4 -12.95 -17.62 -15.59
C ASP A 4 -13.13 -18.96 -16.33
N GLY A 5 -12.80 -20.06 -15.66
CA GLY A 5 -12.89 -21.42 -16.19
C GLY A 5 -11.75 -21.84 -17.14
N ARG A 6 -10.85 -20.90 -17.55
CA ARG A 6 -9.70 -21.19 -18.42
C ARG A 6 -8.49 -21.60 -17.59
N GLU A 7 -7.73 -22.60 -18.05
CA GLU A 7 -6.47 -22.97 -17.41
C GLU A 7 -5.39 -21.95 -17.74
N VAL A 8 -4.74 -21.43 -16.69
CA VAL A 8 -3.56 -20.55 -16.78
C VAL A 8 -2.40 -21.25 -16.12
N LYS A 9 -1.36 -21.54 -16.90
CA LYS A 9 -0.11 -22.14 -16.45
C LYS A 9 0.86 -21.06 -16.05
N TYR A 10 1.54 -21.24 -14.93
CA TYR A 10 2.53 -20.31 -14.41
C TYR A 10 3.59 -21.04 -13.60
N THR A 11 4.76 -20.44 -13.53
CA THR A 11 5.87 -20.88 -12.68
C THR A 11 5.97 -19.98 -11.45
N ALA A 12 6.03 -20.58 -10.26
CA ALA A 12 6.30 -19.89 -9.01
C ALA A 12 7.77 -20.03 -8.62
N THR A 13 8.48 -18.95 -8.45
CA THR A 13 9.89 -18.90 -8.05
C THR A 13 10.02 -18.24 -6.69
N VAL A 14 10.67 -18.91 -5.76
CA VAL A 14 10.93 -18.40 -4.41
C VAL A 14 12.43 -18.28 -4.20
N GLY A 15 12.88 -17.19 -3.61
CA GLY A 15 14.31 -16.99 -3.41
C GLY A 15 14.65 -15.74 -2.61
N THR A 16 15.94 -15.43 -2.60
CA THR A 16 16.47 -14.19 -2.00
C THR A 16 17.45 -13.53 -2.94
N ILE A 17 17.40 -12.18 -2.99
CA ILE A 17 18.44 -11.37 -3.65
C ILE A 17 19.37 -10.80 -2.57
N PRO A 18 20.71 -10.94 -2.73
CA PRO A 18 21.67 -10.34 -1.81
C PRO A 18 21.73 -8.81 -2.02
N ILE A 19 21.61 -8.07 -0.94
CA ILE A 19 21.69 -6.62 -0.92
C ILE A 19 23.10 -6.21 -0.53
N ARG A 20 23.73 -5.40 -1.39
CA ARG A 20 25.11 -4.90 -1.23
C ARG A 20 25.09 -3.40 -1.33
N LEU A 21 25.04 -2.70 -0.20
CA LEU A 21 25.15 -1.25 -0.22
C LEU A 21 26.59 -0.79 -0.53
N ASP A 22 27.07 0.23 0.10
CA ASP A 22 28.28 0.96 -0.29
C ASP A 22 29.61 0.17 -0.23
N ASN A 23 29.69 -0.96 0.47
CA ASN A 23 30.94 -1.68 0.72
C ASN A 23 31.09 -2.99 -0.08
N ASN A 24 30.22 -3.22 -1.06
CA ASN A 24 30.17 -4.45 -1.89
C ASN A 24 30.08 -5.77 -1.10
N THR A 25 29.89 -5.75 0.22
CA THR A 25 29.62 -6.94 1.02
C THR A 25 28.11 -7.15 1.16
N VAL A 26 27.70 -8.41 1.33
CA VAL A 26 26.29 -8.73 1.52
C VAL A 26 25.86 -8.22 2.90
N GLN A 27 25.01 -7.20 2.92
CA GLN A 27 24.45 -6.60 4.13
C GLN A 27 23.12 -7.26 4.55
N ALA A 28 22.36 -7.71 3.57
CA ALA A 28 21.07 -8.36 3.80
C ALA A 28 20.72 -9.29 2.65
N ARG A 29 19.67 -10.10 2.84
CA ARG A 29 19.01 -10.86 1.80
C ARG A 29 17.52 -10.53 1.82
N MET A 30 17.01 -10.04 0.69
CA MET A 30 15.59 -9.75 0.54
C MET A 30 14.90 -10.94 -0.13
N PHE A 31 13.90 -11.45 0.56
CA PHE A 31 13.07 -12.57 0.12
C PHE A 31 12.01 -12.09 -0.88
N PHE A 32 11.73 -12.96 -1.84
CA PHE A 32 10.66 -12.72 -2.82
C PHE A 32 9.94 -14.01 -3.20
N VAL A 33 8.71 -13.85 -3.67
CA VAL A 33 7.97 -14.85 -4.43
C VAL A 33 7.59 -14.22 -5.76
N ALA A 34 8.01 -14.84 -6.86
CA ALA A 34 7.69 -14.41 -8.21
C ALA A 34 6.75 -15.39 -8.89
N TYR A 35 5.80 -14.89 -9.65
CA TYR A 35 4.91 -15.66 -10.52
C TYR A 35 5.07 -15.19 -11.95
N THR A 36 5.46 -16.09 -12.84
CA THR A 36 5.62 -15.83 -14.26
C THR A 36 4.66 -16.71 -15.06
N LYS A 37 3.93 -16.13 -15.99
CA LYS A 37 3.02 -16.88 -16.87
C LYS A 37 3.83 -17.68 -17.88
N ASP A 38 3.53 -18.96 -18.00
CA ASP A 38 4.23 -19.85 -18.91
C ASP A 38 3.83 -19.57 -20.38
N GLY A 39 4.80 -19.78 -21.28
CA GLY A 39 4.57 -19.66 -22.73
C GLY A 39 4.57 -18.23 -23.29
N GLU A 40 4.86 -17.23 -22.48
CA GLU A 40 4.96 -15.83 -22.88
C GLU A 40 6.43 -15.41 -23.10
N ASP A 41 6.65 -14.47 -24.03
CA ASP A 41 7.99 -13.87 -24.21
C ASP A 41 8.29 -12.88 -23.09
N ALA A 42 9.26 -13.22 -22.24
CA ALA A 42 9.70 -12.42 -21.13
C ALA A 42 10.09 -10.97 -21.51
N LYS A 43 10.54 -10.72 -22.73
CA LYS A 43 10.93 -9.38 -23.19
C LYS A 43 9.74 -8.44 -23.35
N ASN A 44 8.61 -8.97 -23.80
CA ASN A 44 7.41 -8.20 -24.10
C ASN A 44 6.42 -8.22 -22.92
N ARG A 45 6.61 -9.16 -21.98
CA ARG A 45 5.70 -9.31 -20.86
C ARG A 45 6.06 -8.34 -19.71
N PRO A 46 5.10 -7.56 -19.21
CA PRO A 46 5.33 -6.69 -18.07
C PRO A 46 5.77 -7.47 -16.82
N VAL A 47 6.57 -6.82 -15.96
CA VAL A 47 6.89 -7.28 -14.61
C VAL A 47 6.53 -6.21 -13.60
N SER A 48 5.76 -6.59 -12.59
CA SER A 48 5.35 -5.73 -11.49
C SER A 48 6.02 -6.16 -10.19
N PHE A 49 6.62 -5.22 -9.47
CA PHE A 49 7.17 -5.42 -8.15
C PHE A 49 6.15 -4.93 -7.10
N LEU A 50 5.65 -5.85 -6.29
CA LEU A 50 4.55 -5.62 -5.36
C LEU A 50 5.07 -5.69 -3.92
N TYR A 51 4.67 -4.74 -3.09
CA TYR A 51 5.09 -4.68 -1.70
C TYR A 51 4.08 -3.91 -0.83
N ASN A 52 3.85 -4.44 0.37
CA ASN A 52 3.10 -3.75 1.39
C ASN A 52 3.94 -2.66 2.07
N GLY A 53 3.29 -1.85 2.85
CA GLY A 53 3.87 -0.74 3.57
C GLY A 53 4.18 -1.06 5.03
N GLY A 54 3.48 -0.44 5.92
CA GLY A 54 3.71 -0.37 7.35
C GLY A 54 4.24 1.03 7.75
N PRO A 55 5.56 1.31 7.77
CA PRO A 55 6.69 0.41 7.50
C PRO A 55 6.77 -0.78 8.45
N GLY A 56 7.30 -1.91 7.95
CA GLY A 56 7.49 -3.12 8.75
C GLY A 56 6.56 -4.29 8.42
N SER A 57 5.71 -4.19 7.40
CA SER A 57 4.90 -5.30 6.90
C SER A 57 5.62 -6.11 5.83
N ALA A 58 5.48 -7.44 5.89
CA ALA A 58 5.75 -8.32 4.77
C ALA A 58 4.69 -8.14 3.67
N SER A 59 5.01 -8.55 2.45
CA SER A 59 4.11 -8.36 1.30
C SER A 59 2.93 -9.35 1.22
N VAL A 60 2.65 -10.04 2.31
CA VAL A 60 1.64 -11.10 2.40
C VAL A 60 0.23 -10.62 2.07
N TRP A 61 -0.13 -9.37 2.38
CA TRP A 61 -1.47 -8.84 2.14
C TRP A 61 -1.75 -8.66 0.65
N LEU A 62 -0.80 -8.08 -0.11
CA LEU A 62 -0.91 -8.00 -1.56
C LEU A 62 -0.71 -9.38 -2.21
N HIS A 63 0.14 -10.24 -1.63
CA HIS A 63 0.43 -11.57 -2.12
C HIS A 63 -0.76 -12.50 -1.96
N MET A 64 -0.97 -13.01 -0.74
CA MET A 64 -1.98 -14.02 -0.44
C MET A 64 -3.39 -13.44 -0.18
N GLY A 65 -3.48 -12.13 -0.02
CA GLY A 65 -4.75 -11.44 0.22
C GLY A 65 -5.39 -10.86 -1.04
N SER A 66 -4.60 -10.60 -2.13
CA SER A 66 -5.12 -9.82 -3.26
C SER A 66 -4.74 -10.39 -4.63
N PHE A 67 -3.47 -10.26 -5.07
CA PHE A 67 -3.12 -10.34 -6.50
C PHE A 67 -2.48 -11.65 -6.95
N ALA A 68 -1.97 -12.49 -6.04
CA ALA A 68 -1.31 -13.74 -6.40
C ALA A 68 -2.28 -14.73 -7.09
N PRO A 69 -1.74 -15.72 -7.82
CA PRO A 69 -2.55 -16.78 -8.44
C PRO A 69 -3.42 -17.57 -7.45
N LYS A 70 -3.02 -17.63 -6.19
CA LYS A 70 -3.77 -18.21 -5.08
C LYS A 70 -3.95 -17.16 -4.00
N HIS A 71 -5.13 -17.11 -3.38
CA HIS A 71 -5.40 -16.25 -2.26
C HIS A 71 -6.11 -16.99 -1.10
N VAL A 72 -6.04 -16.42 0.09
CA VAL A 72 -6.79 -16.91 1.24
C VAL A 72 -8.27 -16.66 0.99
N ARG A 73 -9.10 -17.69 1.17
CA ARG A 73 -10.56 -17.52 1.08
C ARG A 73 -11.03 -16.57 2.18
N MET A 74 -11.69 -15.51 1.76
CA MET A 74 -12.39 -14.57 2.64
C MET A 74 -13.89 -14.68 2.42
N ALA A 75 -14.68 -14.33 3.43
CA ALA A 75 -16.11 -14.11 3.29
C ALA A 75 -16.37 -12.75 2.64
N ASP A 76 -17.59 -12.51 2.18
CA ASP A 76 -18.01 -11.21 1.67
C ASP A 76 -17.70 -10.11 2.69
N GLU A 77 -17.44 -8.91 2.21
CA GLU A 77 -17.04 -7.74 3.02
C GLU A 77 -15.71 -7.93 3.80
N GLY A 78 -14.87 -8.93 3.45
CA GLY A 78 -13.57 -9.15 4.01
C GLY A 78 -13.53 -9.86 5.36
N PHE A 79 -14.63 -10.38 5.85
CA PHE A 79 -14.66 -11.15 7.10
C PHE A 79 -13.94 -12.49 6.98
N GLN A 80 -13.31 -12.90 8.08
CA GLN A 80 -12.63 -14.18 8.18
C GLN A 80 -13.67 -15.32 8.21
N PRO A 81 -13.56 -16.34 7.32
CA PRO A 81 -14.45 -17.50 7.36
C PRO A 81 -14.15 -18.40 8.57
N ALA A 82 -15.08 -19.27 8.89
CA ALA A 82 -14.82 -20.31 9.90
C ALA A 82 -13.70 -21.28 9.43
N PRO A 83 -12.87 -21.80 10.35
CA PRO A 83 -11.87 -22.83 10.02
C PRO A 83 -12.51 -24.09 9.41
N PRO A 84 -11.76 -24.84 8.59
CA PRO A 84 -10.35 -24.68 8.26
C PRO A 84 -10.12 -23.63 7.18
N PHE A 85 -9.05 -22.82 7.36
CA PHE A 85 -8.63 -21.84 6.36
C PHE A 85 -8.06 -22.53 5.12
N ARG A 86 -8.36 -21.99 3.95
CA ARG A 86 -7.95 -22.60 2.67
C ARG A 86 -7.47 -21.54 1.69
N LEU A 87 -6.51 -21.93 0.85
CA LEU A 87 -6.17 -21.22 -0.36
C LEU A 87 -7.10 -21.68 -1.49
N GLN A 88 -7.49 -20.75 -2.33
CA GLN A 88 -8.26 -21.00 -3.55
C GLN A 88 -7.62 -20.29 -4.75
N ASP A 89 -8.03 -20.69 -5.95
CA ASP A 89 -7.65 -19.97 -7.17
C ASP A 89 -8.21 -18.53 -7.11
N ASN A 90 -7.46 -17.60 -7.63
CA ASN A 90 -7.79 -16.17 -7.61
C ASN A 90 -8.19 -15.71 -9.01
N ASP A 91 -9.50 -15.63 -9.28
CA ASP A 91 -10.00 -15.14 -10.56
C ASP A 91 -9.63 -13.68 -10.86
N ASN A 92 -9.28 -12.92 -9.82
CA ASN A 92 -8.81 -11.53 -9.94
C ASN A 92 -7.27 -11.40 -9.94
N SER A 93 -6.55 -12.50 -10.13
CA SER A 93 -5.09 -12.45 -10.21
C SER A 93 -4.62 -11.66 -11.41
N LEU A 94 -3.56 -10.85 -11.21
CA LEU A 94 -2.95 -10.08 -12.29
C LEU A 94 -2.07 -10.92 -13.23
N ILE A 95 -2.00 -12.26 -13.04
CA ILE A 95 -1.10 -13.14 -13.81
C ILE A 95 -1.39 -13.12 -15.32
N GLU A 96 -2.58 -12.77 -15.77
CA GLU A 96 -2.87 -12.63 -17.19
C GLU A 96 -2.29 -11.34 -17.80
N THR A 97 -2.07 -10.31 -16.99
CA THR A 97 -1.62 -8.98 -17.43
C THR A 97 -0.13 -8.76 -17.22
N THR A 98 0.41 -9.22 -16.11
CA THR A 98 1.81 -8.97 -15.70
C THR A 98 2.37 -10.16 -14.93
N ASP A 99 3.67 -10.37 -15.04
CA ASP A 99 4.39 -11.19 -14.06
C ASP A 99 4.51 -10.40 -12.76
N MET A 100 4.46 -11.10 -11.64
CA MET A 100 4.41 -10.48 -10.31
C MET A 100 5.60 -10.90 -9.47
N VAL A 101 6.22 -9.95 -8.78
CA VAL A 101 7.31 -10.19 -7.82
C VAL A 101 6.92 -9.56 -6.49
N PHE A 102 6.50 -10.38 -5.54
CA PHE A 102 6.18 -9.96 -4.17
C PHE A 102 7.45 -9.93 -3.35
N VAL A 103 7.77 -8.78 -2.77
CA VAL A 103 9.05 -8.52 -2.11
C VAL A 103 8.84 -8.17 -0.65
N ASP A 104 9.49 -8.89 0.25
CA ASP A 104 9.50 -8.54 1.67
C ASP A 104 10.60 -7.52 1.96
N ALA A 105 10.25 -6.43 2.64
CA ALA A 105 11.22 -5.46 3.13
C ALA A 105 12.16 -6.10 4.17
N ILE A 106 13.37 -5.57 4.33
CA ILE A 106 14.33 -6.10 5.31
C ILE A 106 13.73 -6.04 6.71
N SER A 107 13.95 -7.09 7.49
CA SER A 107 13.38 -7.36 8.82
C SER A 107 11.89 -7.73 8.81
N THR A 108 11.28 -7.92 7.64
CA THR A 108 9.91 -8.43 7.52
C THR A 108 9.88 -9.80 6.83
N GLY A 109 8.78 -10.53 6.97
CA GLY A 109 8.61 -11.84 6.34
C GLY A 109 9.84 -12.74 6.50
N PHE A 110 10.46 -13.11 5.39
CA PHE A 110 11.68 -13.92 5.37
C PHE A 110 12.96 -13.13 5.01
N SER A 111 12.88 -11.82 4.88
CA SER A 111 14.03 -10.94 4.62
C SER A 111 14.83 -10.67 5.90
N ARG A 112 16.14 -10.86 5.85
CA ARG A 112 17.04 -10.72 7.03
C ARG A 112 18.33 -10.02 6.65
N THR A 113 18.90 -9.29 7.61
CA THR A 113 20.29 -8.82 7.52
C THR A 113 21.27 -10.01 7.60
N ALA A 114 22.46 -9.82 7.08
CA ALA A 114 23.54 -10.80 7.24
C ALA A 114 23.93 -10.95 8.73
N PRO A 115 24.47 -12.10 9.16
CA PRO A 115 24.93 -12.27 10.52
C PRO A 115 25.87 -11.15 10.97
N GLY A 116 25.60 -10.56 12.13
CA GLY A 116 26.38 -9.45 12.71
C GLY A 116 26.12 -8.07 12.10
N VAL A 117 25.27 -7.94 11.09
CA VAL A 117 24.89 -6.66 10.49
C VAL A 117 23.66 -6.09 11.19
N SER A 118 23.78 -4.83 11.65
CA SER A 118 22.64 -4.11 12.22
C SER A 118 21.54 -3.85 11.18
N PRO A 119 20.25 -4.07 11.52
CA PRO A 119 19.16 -3.74 10.63
C PRO A 119 18.83 -2.22 10.59
N ALA A 120 19.34 -1.44 11.54
CA ALA A 120 19.00 -0.02 11.69
C ALA A 120 19.15 0.82 10.41
N PRO A 121 20.21 0.64 9.57
CA PRO A 121 20.33 1.38 8.33
C PRO A 121 19.18 1.15 7.32
N PHE A 122 18.46 0.04 7.43
CA PHE A 122 17.36 -0.33 6.53
C PHE A 122 15.98 0.11 7.04
N HIS A 123 15.88 0.60 8.28
CA HIS A 123 14.60 0.98 8.89
C HIS A 123 14.23 2.45 8.63
N GLY A 124 15.15 3.26 8.08
CA GLY A 124 14.86 4.60 7.59
C GLY A 124 14.38 4.57 6.14
N GLN A 125 13.67 5.62 5.73
CA GLN A 125 13.11 5.74 4.38
C GLN A 125 14.18 5.56 3.28
N ASP A 126 15.31 6.26 3.39
CA ASP A 126 16.38 6.20 2.40
C ASP A 126 17.02 4.82 2.30
N GLY A 127 17.27 4.18 3.44
CA GLY A 127 17.83 2.84 3.48
C GLY A 127 16.90 1.76 2.92
N ASP A 128 15.60 1.89 3.19
CA ASP A 128 14.56 1.03 2.64
C ASP A 128 14.47 1.20 1.11
N ILE A 129 14.42 2.45 0.61
CA ILE A 129 14.38 2.74 -0.84
C ILE A 129 15.63 2.18 -1.54
N ARG A 130 16.81 2.41 -0.98
CA ARG A 130 18.08 1.89 -1.55
C ARG A 130 18.10 0.37 -1.59
N ALA A 131 17.62 -0.29 -0.53
CA ALA A 131 17.57 -1.76 -0.49
C ALA A 131 16.63 -2.33 -1.57
N PHE A 132 15.47 -1.69 -1.79
CA PHE A 132 14.56 -2.07 -2.87
C PHE A 132 15.15 -1.76 -4.26
N GLY A 133 15.88 -0.68 -4.43
CA GLY A 133 16.61 -0.36 -5.68
C GLY A 133 17.62 -1.45 -6.03
N GLU A 134 18.46 -1.83 -5.06
CA GLU A 134 19.42 -2.94 -5.21
C GLU A 134 18.71 -4.27 -5.48
N PHE A 135 17.59 -4.53 -4.81
CA PHE A 135 16.80 -5.75 -5.04
C PHE A 135 16.32 -5.82 -6.48
N ILE A 136 15.65 -4.77 -6.98
CA ILE A 136 15.08 -4.73 -8.33
C ILE A 136 16.17 -4.85 -9.38
N ASN A 137 17.26 -4.10 -9.24
CA ASN A 137 18.41 -4.18 -10.11
C ASN A 137 18.98 -5.61 -10.17
N GLY A 138 19.20 -6.21 -9.01
CA GLY A 138 19.71 -7.60 -8.91
C GLY A 138 18.74 -8.63 -9.49
N TRP A 139 17.45 -8.47 -9.25
CA TRP A 139 16.42 -9.37 -9.77
C TRP A 139 16.30 -9.29 -11.29
N LEU A 140 16.27 -8.06 -11.86
CA LEU A 140 16.24 -7.86 -13.31
C LEU A 140 17.44 -8.50 -14.01
N GLY A 141 18.63 -8.40 -13.42
CA GLY A 141 19.84 -9.05 -13.92
C GLY A 141 19.77 -10.57 -13.81
N GLN A 142 19.40 -11.11 -12.64
CA GLN A 142 19.34 -12.55 -12.39
C GLN A 142 18.34 -13.29 -13.28
N PHE A 143 17.18 -12.65 -13.54
CA PHE A 143 16.10 -13.24 -14.33
C PHE A 143 16.05 -12.73 -15.77
N ASN A 144 17.05 -11.95 -16.20
CA ASN A 144 17.17 -11.43 -17.56
C ASN A 144 15.92 -10.66 -18.03
N ARG A 145 15.39 -9.76 -17.17
CA ARG A 145 14.13 -9.02 -17.41
C ARG A 145 14.34 -7.52 -17.69
N TRP A 146 15.54 -7.12 -18.10
CA TRP A 146 15.87 -5.73 -18.41
C TRP A 146 15.00 -5.11 -19.50
N SER A 147 14.62 -5.86 -20.50
CA SER A 147 13.77 -5.40 -21.62
C SER A 147 12.27 -5.44 -21.33
N SER A 148 11.83 -6.05 -20.22
CA SER A 148 10.42 -6.07 -19.82
C SER A 148 9.91 -4.68 -19.47
N PRO A 149 8.66 -4.32 -19.79
CA PRO A 149 7.99 -3.19 -19.16
C PRO A 149 7.91 -3.38 -17.65
N LYS A 150 8.24 -2.35 -16.88
CA LYS A 150 8.43 -2.43 -15.41
C LYS A 150 7.45 -1.54 -14.67
N TYR A 151 6.83 -2.12 -13.64
CA TYR A 151 5.84 -1.44 -12.81
C TYR A 151 6.15 -1.62 -11.32
N LEU A 152 5.85 -0.60 -10.53
CA LEU A 152 5.83 -0.68 -9.07
C LEU A 152 4.38 -0.69 -8.59
N MET A 153 4.08 -1.50 -7.59
CA MET A 153 2.76 -1.55 -6.95
C MET A 153 2.95 -1.52 -5.44
N GLY A 154 2.82 -0.34 -4.86
CA GLY A 154 3.00 -0.10 -3.43
C GLY A 154 1.70 0.14 -2.71
N GLU A 155 1.53 -0.48 -1.53
CA GLU A 155 0.39 -0.26 -0.65
C GLU A 155 0.82 0.51 0.59
N SER A 156 -0.04 1.49 1.04
CA SER A 156 0.16 2.26 2.26
C SER A 156 1.52 3.01 2.26
N TYR A 157 2.40 2.81 3.24
CA TYR A 157 3.78 3.33 3.20
C TYR A 157 4.54 2.91 1.93
N GLY A 158 4.19 1.77 1.32
CA GLY A 158 4.74 1.35 0.03
C GLY A 158 4.51 2.37 -1.09
N THR A 159 3.56 3.29 -0.95
CA THR A 159 3.35 4.38 -1.92
C THR A 159 4.42 5.48 -1.78
N ILE A 160 4.82 5.81 -0.54
CA ILE A 160 5.98 6.68 -0.27
C ILE A 160 7.26 6.01 -0.81
N ARG A 161 7.44 4.72 -0.52
CA ARG A 161 8.55 3.93 -1.09
C ARG A 161 8.55 4.00 -2.61
N SER A 162 7.43 3.79 -3.28
CA SER A 162 7.33 3.82 -4.75
C SER A 162 7.77 5.16 -5.34
N ALA A 163 7.40 6.26 -4.71
CA ALA A 163 7.80 7.60 -5.17
C ALA A 163 9.32 7.80 -5.10
N GLY A 164 9.95 7.48 -3.96
CA GLY A 164 11.40 7.57 -3.82
C GLY A 164 12.16 6.53 -4.65
N LEU A 165 11.61 5.32 -4.74
CA LEU A 165 12.20 4.22 -5.51
C LEU A 165 12.22 4.50 -7.02
N ALA A 166 11.23 5.22 -7.56
CA ALA A 166 11.24 5.63 -8.96
C ALA A 166 12.46 6.49 -9.28
N ALA A 167 12.76 7.47 -8.43
CA ALA A 167 13.96 8.31 -8.58
C ALA A 167 15.25 7.51 -8.38
N GLU A 168 15.32 6.65 -7.35
CA GLU A 168 16.49 5.79 -7.07
C GLU A 168 16.80 4.85 -8.25
N LEU A 169 15.78 4.19 -8.80
CA LEU A 169 15.94 3.28 -9.94
C LEU A 169 16.45 4.01 -11.16
N GLN A 170 15.90 5.17 -11.49
CA GLN A 170 16.30 5.94 -12.66
C GLN A 170 17.71 6.53 -12.50
N THR A 171 18.01 7.17 -11.37
CA THR A 171 19.25 7.93 -11.21
C THR A 171 20.45 7.06 -10.86
N ARG A 172 20.24 5.99 -10.10
CA ARG A 172 21.34 5.15 -9.61
C ARG A 172 21.52 3.85 -10.38
N HIS A 173 20.43 3.27 -10.89
CA HIS A 173 20.45 1.97 -11.54
C HIS A 173 20.16 2.02 -13.04
N GLY A 174 19.80 3.18 -13.60
CA GLY A 174 19.45 3.34 -15.00
C GLY A 174 18.20 2.52 -15.40
N VAL A 175 17.29 2.30 -14.46
CA VAL A 175 16.06 1.54 -14.65
C VAL A 175 14.89 2.51 -14.83
N ASP A 176 14.33 2.56 -16.03
CA ASP A 176 13.11 3.30 -16.31
C ASP A 176 11.87 2.47 -16.02
N LEU A 177 10.85 3.11 -15.43
CA LEU A 177 9.56 2.52 -15.12
C LEU A 177 8.52 2.90 -16.16
N ASN A 178 7.62 1.97 -16.47
CA ASN A 178 6.46 2.20 -17.33
C ASN A 178 5.25 2.71 -16.54
N GLY A 179 5.21 2.49 -15.24
CA GLY A 179 4.14 2.99 -14.39
C GLY A 179 4.30 2.63 -12.91
N ILE A 180 3.50 3.31 -12.11
CA ILE A 180 3.41 3.10 -10.67
C ILE A 180 1.94 3.01 -10.29
N VAL A 181 1.57 1.99 -9.51
CA VAL A 181 0.24 1.83 -8.93
C VAL A 181 0.33 2.11 -7.43
N LEU A 182 -0.43 3.08 -6.98
CA LEU A 182 -0.51 3.49 -5.58
C LEU A 182 -1.81 2.95 -4.96
N ILE A 183 -1.68 2.03 -4.02
CA ILE A 183 -2.81 1.37 -3.36
C ILE A 183 -2.92 1.92 -1.94
N SER A 184 -4.10 2.43 -1.56
CA SER A 184 -4.33 3.08 -0.25
C SER A 184 -3.23 4.11 0.05
N SER A 185 -3.11 5.11 -0.83
CA SER A 185 -1.98 6.04 -0.88
C SER A 185 -1.75 6.80 0.42
N LEU A 186 -0.53 6.73 0.93
CA LEU A 186 -0.02 7.59 1.98
C LEU A 186 1.04 8.53 1.39
N LEU A 187 0.72 9.81 1.26
CA LEU A 187 1.64 10.81 0.69
C LEU A 187 2.35 11.62 1.78
N THR A 188 1.75 11.72 2.96
CA THR A 188 2.32 12.40 4.13
C THR A 188 1.78 11.80 5.42
N TYR A 189 2.64 11.62 6.40
CA TYR A 189 2.25 11.15 7.74
C TYR A 189 1.39 12.17 8.50
N GLN A 190 1.41 13.45 8.12
CA GLN A 190 0.57 14.47 8.75
C GLN A 190 -0.92 14.19 8.61
N THR A 191 -1.35 13.52 7.55
CA THR A 191 -2.77 13.19 7.35
C THR A 191 -3.18 11.87 7.99
N LEU A 192 -2.22 11.06 8.45
CA LEU A 192 -2.50 9.72 8.95
C LEU A 192 -2.87 9.69 10.44
N SER A 193 -2.12 10.40 11.28
CA SER A 193 -2.23 10.28 12.72
C SER A 193 -2.49 11.63 13.40
N PRO A 194 -3.71 11.85 13.91
CA PRO A 194 -3.99 13.01 14.75
C PRO A 194 -3.10 13.03 15.99
N SER A 195 -2.55 14.19 16.33
CA SER A 195 -1.76 14.37 17.52
C SER A 195 -1.85 15.83 18.00
N ILE A 196 -1.37 16.09 19.20
CA ILE A 196 -1.19 17.47 19.68
C ILE A 196 -0.27 18.19 18.69
N SER A 197 -0.64 19.37 18.23
CA SER A 197 0.03 20.18 17.19
C SER A 197 -0.07 19.64 15.74
N ASN A 198 -0.87 18.62 15.47
CA ASN A 198 -1.18 18.16 14.12
C ASN A 198 -2.70 18.15 13.89
N ASP A 199 -3.26 19.31 13.62
CA ASP A 199 -4.70 19.49 13.41
C ASP A 199 -5.17 19.00 12.03
N VAL A 200 -4.26 18.89 11.05
CA VAL A 200 -4.56 18.46 9.68
C VAL A 200 -5.22 17.10 9.64
N ALA A 201 -4.71 16.15 10.43
CA ALA A 201 -5.26 14.79 10.44
C ALA A 201 -6.69 14.73 11.00
N TRP A 202 -7.05 15.61 11.94
CA TRP A 202 -8.42 15.70 12.44
C TRP A 202 -9.39 16.17 11.35
N ALA A 203 -9.03 17.25 10.64
CA ALA A 203 -9.87 17.80 9.57
C ALA A 203 -9.97 16.87 8.35
N ALA A 204 -8.86 16.28 7.93
CA ALA A 204 -8.76 15.44 6.72
C ALA A 204 -9.62 14.17 6.77
N ASN A 205 -9.91 13.62 7.95
CA ASN A 205 -10.70 12.40 8.08
C ASN A 205 -12.23 12.63 8.11
N ILE A 206 -12.70 13.87 8.28
CA ILE A 206 -14.14 14.16 8.40
C ILE A 206 -14.92 13.72 7.14
N GLU A 207 -14.36 13.96 5.96
CA GLU A 207 -15.00 13.58 4.69
C GLU A 207 -15.22 12.08 4.60
N THR A 208 -14.21 11.28 5.00
CA THR A 208 -14.30 9.82 5.02
C THR A 208 -15.36 9.34 6.02
N PHE A 209 -15.33 9.86 7.25
CA PHE A 209 -16.34 9.50 8.26
C PHE A 209 -17.77 9.85 7.81
N THR A 210 -17.93 10.97 7.12
CA THR A 210 -19.24 11.35 6.56
C THR A 210 -19.67 10.39 5.44
N ALA A 211 -18.76 9.99 4.57
CA ALA A 211 -19.03 9.02 3.50
C ALA A 211 -19.43 7.66 4.06
N ASP A 212 -18.72 7.18 5.07
CA ASP A 212 -18.99 5.92 5.77
C ASP A 212 -20.37 5.97 6.46
N ALA A 213 -20.64 7.05 7.18
CA ALA A 213 -21.94 7.24 7.84
C ALA A 213 -23.10 7.31 6.83
N TRP A 214 -22.88 7.94 5.67
CA TRP A 214 -23.87 7.96 4.58
C TRP A 214 -24.12 6.56 4.02
N TYR A 215 -23.05 5.80 3.74
CA TYR A 215 -23.14 4.42 3.23
C TYR A 215 -23.89 3.51 4.20
N HIS A 216 -23.57 3.59 5.48
CA HIS A 216 -24.19 2.76 6.53
C HIS A 216 -25.53 3.32 7.02
N LYS A 217 -26.08 4.37 6.37
CA LYS A 217 -27.38 4.97 6.71
C LYS A 217 -27.47 5.44 8.16
N LYS A 218 -26.40 6.07 8.65
CA LYS A 218 -26.29 6.60 10.02
C LYS A 218 -26.47 8.11 10.10
N LEU A 219 -26.52 8.81 8.96
CA LEU A 219 -26.73 10.26 8.95
C LEU A 219 -28.21 10.61 9.25
N PRO A 220 -28.47 11.82 9.78
CA PRO A 220 -29.82 12.36 9.89
C PRO A 220 -30.54 12.38 8.53
N ALA A 221 -31.88 12.25 8.55
CA ALA A 221 -32.69 12.05 7.35
C ALA A 221 -32.45 13.10 6.24
N ASP A 222 -32.24 14.37 6.62
CA ASP A 222 -32.01 15.47 5.67
C ASP A 222 -30.63 15.35 4.97
N LEU A 223 -29.61 14.83 5.64
CA LEU A 223 -28.31 14.51 5.02
C LEU A 223 -28.39 13.20 4.24
N GLN A 224 -29.06 12.20 4.80
CA GLN A 224 -29.16 10.89 4.18
C GLN A 224 -29.91 10.92 2.84
N SER A 225 -30.81 11.86 2.63
CA SER A 225 -31.54 12.06 1.37
C SER A 225 -30.72 12.71 0.26
N LYS A 226 -29.58 13.29 0.58
CA LYS A 226 -28.65 13.90 -0.38
C LYS A 226 -27.81 12.84 -1.09
N THR A 227 -27.22 13.20 -2.23
CA THR A 227 -26.21 12.37 -2.88
C THR A 227 -24.93 12.32 -2.04
N LEU A 228 -24.14 11.25 -2.18
CA LEU A 228 -22.83 11.12 -1.51
C LEU A 228 -21.95 12.36 -1.74
N LYS A 229 -21.90 12.84 -3.01
CA LYS A 229 -21.10 14.02 -3.33
C LYS A 229 -21.54 15.26 -2.54
N GLN A 230 -22.85 15.48 -2.41
CA GLN A 230 -23.36 16.66 -1.69
C GLN A 230 -23.02 16.63 -0.21
N VAL A 231 -23.13 15.47 0.45
CA VAL A 231 -22.79 15.37 1.89
C VAL A 231 -21.29 15.47 2.13
N VAL A 232 -20.47 14.90 1.24
CA VAL A 232 -19.00 15.03 1.31
C VAL A 232 -18.55 16.47 1.08
N ASP A 233 -19.13 17.20 0.12
CA ASP A 233 -18.82 18.62 -0.10
C ASP A 233 -19.22 19.49 1.10
N GLU A 234 -20.36 19.19 1.75
CA GLU A 234 -20.77 19.85 2.99
C GLU A 234 -19.80 19.57 4.14
N SER A 235 -19.40 18.33 4.32
CA SER A 235 -18.44 17.94 5.36
C SER A 235 -17.06 18.54 5.12
N ARG A 236 -16.60 18.61 3.88
CA ARG A 236 -15.36 19.29 3.48
C ARG A 236 -15.38 20.76 3.87
N THR A 237 -16.46 21.46 3.56
CA THR A 237 -16.62 22.88 3.92
C THR A 237 -16.56 23.09 5.43
N PHE A 238 -17.20 22.24 6.21
CA PHE A 238 -17.11 22.28 7.66
C PHE A 238 -15.70 21.93 8.17
N ALA A 239 -15.08 20.86 7.67
CA ALA A 239 -13.78 20.38 8.10
C ALA A 239 -12.68 21.44 7.95
N TRP A 240 -12.58 22.03 6.76
CA TRP A 240 -11.54 23.02 6.43
C TRP A 240 -11.89 24.45 6.79
N GLY A 241 -13.11 24.71 7.22
CA GLY A 241 -13.57 25.99 7.70
C GLY A 241 -13.72 26.04 9.22
N GLU A 242 -14.94 25.85 9.69
CA GLU A 242 -15.32 26.02 11.10
C GLU A 242 -14.58 25.06 12.05
N TYR A 243 -14.40 23.78 11.65
CA TYR A 243 -13.72 22.80 12.48
C TYR A 243 -12.24 23.11 12.63
N SER A 244 -11.54 23.43 11.54
CA SER A 244 -10.12 23.85 11.60
C SER A 244 -9.93 25.12 12.42
N ALA A 245 -10.84 26.09 12.30
CA ALA A 245 -10.79 27.30 13.13
C ALA A 245 -10.99 26.99 14.62
N ALA A 246 -11.86 26.05 14.95
CA ALA A 246 -12.06 25.58 16.31
C ALA A 246 -10.82 24.86 16.88
N LEU A 247 -10.21 23.96 16.09
CA LEU A 247 -8.96 23.29 16.47
C LEU A 247 -7.86 24.31 16.79
N THR A 248 -7.70 25.33 15.94
CA THR A 248 -6.70 26.40 16.14
C THR A 248 -6.95 27.18 17.44
N LYS A 249 -8.23 27.43 17.81
CA LYS A 249 -8.57 28.07 19.09
C LYS A 249 -8.22 27.19 20.29
N GLY A 250 -8.28 25.89 20.16
CA GLY A 250 -7.91 24.91 21.20
C GLY A 250 -8.61 25.19 22.53
N ASN A 251 -7.82 25.40 23.59
CA ASN A 251 -8.32 25.62 24.95
C ASN A 251 -9.03 26.98 25.15
N THR A 252 -8.93 27.90 24.20
CA THR A 252 -9.64 29.21 24.28
C THR A 252 -11.09 29.14 23.81
N LEU A 253 -11.55 28.01 23.27
CA LEU A 253 -12.95 27.79 22.94
C LEU A 253 -13.83 27.89 24.19
N THR A 254 -14.92 28.65 24.09
CA THR A 254 -15.98 28.64 25.10
C THR A 254 -16.74 27.31 25.12
N ALA A 255 -17.44 27.03 26.20
CA ALA A 255 -18.28 25.82 26.30
C ALA A 255 -19.35 25.77 25.19
N ALA A 256 -19.94 26.90 24.84
CA ALA A 256 -20.94 26.98 23.77
C ALA A 256 -20.34 26.69 22.38
N GLU A 257 -19.16 27.21 22.06
CA GLU A 257 -18.44 26.91 20.81
C GLU A 257 -18.07 25.44 20.72
N LYS A 258 -17.54 24.83 21.79
CA LYS A 258 -17.24 23.40 21.86
C LYS A 258 -18.47 22.56 21.56
N GLN A 259 -19.59 22.88 22.19
CA GLN A 259 -20.84 22.16 21.99
C GLN A 259 -21.38 22.30 20.57
N ALA A 260 -21.30 23.49 19.99
CA ALA A 260 -21.73 23.72 18.60
C ALA A 260 -20.92 22.90 17.59
N VAL A 261 -19.59 22.87 17.74
CA VAL A 261 -18.69 22.09 16.88
C VAL A 261 -18.93 20.59 17.06
N ALA A 262 -19.06 20.12 18.32
CA ALA A 262 -19.34 18.71 18.61
C ALA A 262 -20.68 18.26 18.02
N ALA A 263 -21.72 19.08 18.07
CA ALA A 263 -23.02 18.79 17.47
C ALA A 263 -22.93 18.64 15.94
N LYS A 264 -22.15 19.49 15.27
CA LYS A 264 -21.94 19.39 13.82
C LYS A 264 -21.10 18.15 13.45
N LEU A 265 -20.05 17.84 14.22
CA LEU A 265 -19.29 16.61 14.05
C LEU A 265 -20.20 15.38 14.16
N ALA A 266 -20.96 15.28 15.24
CA ALA A 266 -21.89 14.15 15.44
C ALA A 266 -22.90 14.06 14.30
N ARG A 267 -23.42 15.19 13.81
CA ARG A 267 -24.35 15.21 12.69
C ARG A 267 -23.75 14.67 11.39
N LEU A 268 -22.45 14.91 11.13
CA LEU A 268 -21.76 14.52 9.91
C LEU A 268 -21.10 13.13 9.99
N SER A 269 -20.88 12.60 11.19
CA SER A 269 -20.25 11.30 11.39
C SER A 269 -21.20 10.17 11.81
N GLY A 270 -22.46 10.49 12.10
CA GLY A 270 -23.49 9.53 12.48
C GLY A 270 -23.46 9.22 13.97
#